data_665a5bbc15508d2a62d2d38c1fe71c09
#
_entry.id   665a5bbc15508d2a62d2d38c1fe71c09
#
_cell.length_a   1.000
_cell.length_b   1.000
_cell.length_c   1.000
_cell.angle_alpha   90.00
_cell.angle_beta   90.00
_cell.angle_gamma   90.00
#
_symmetry.space_group_name_H-M   'P 1'
#
loop_
_entity.id
_entity.type
_entity.pdbx_description
1 polymer ?
#
loop_
_entity_poly.entity_id
_entity_poly.type
_entity_poly.pdbx_seq_one_letter_code
_entity_poly.pdbx_strand_id
1 'polypeptide(L)'
;MVDALYHMQSVEVQMFAASKGTYKPMRFGVHHYMSCPQGVFKGPQGYMVILALDRQWPNVARALGKPELATDPRFSSAGRRGKNQKELIAMIEAWLQSFPTDEDALKALAEHRVPAGPVLSIEESVTHPYFTARRMVRQVPDRILGEVTIPGFPFKFSAFPEELDLHAPFLGEHNEEVLTRYLDRSQDTIAALYHQGVLHKGNK
;
A
#
# COMPACT_ATOMS: atom_id res chain seq x y z
N MET A 1 4.25 -6.85 14.84
CA MET A 1 3.10 -6.65 13.91
C MET A 1 2.06 -5.69 14.46
N VAL A 2 1.57 -5.83 15.70
CA VAL A 2 0.56 -4.92 16.29
C VAL A 2 1.02 -3.47 16.31
N ASP A 3 2.26 -3.20 16.72
CA ASP A 3 2.82 -1.84 16.77
C ASP A 3 2.88 -1.17 15.39
N ALA A 4 3.24 -1.93 14.35
CA ALA A 4 3.23 -1.43 12.98
C ALA A 4 1.81 -1.06 12.51
N LEU A 5 0.81 -1.90 12.80
CA LEU A 5 -0.58 -1.62 12.48
C LEU A 5 -1.11 -0.41 13.27
N TYR A 6 -0.72 -0.28 14.55
CA TYR A 6 -1.05 0.89 15.35
C TYR A 6 -0.44 2.17 14.78
N HIS A 7 0.84 2.12 14.35
CA HIS A 7 1.50 3.26 13.72
C HIS A 7 0.82 3.69 12.40
N MET A 8 0.28 2.76 11.63
CA MET A 8 -0.47 3.09 10.41
C MET A 8 -1.75 3.90 10.69
N GLN A 9 -2.23 3.92 11.93
CA GLN A 9 -3.36 4.74 12.37
C GLN A 9 -2.93 6.10 12.95
N SER A 10 -1.72 6.55 12.68
CA SER A 10 -1.14 7.76 13.29
C SER A 10 -2.02 9.01 13.12
N VAL A 11 -2.65 9.19 11.96
CA VAL A 11 -3.56 10.33 11.70
C VAL A 11 -4.77 10.29 12.63
N GLU A 12 -5.41 9.14 12.77
CA GLU A 12 -6.59 8.96 13.60
C GLU A 12 -6.26 9.17 15.10
N VAL A 13 -5.12 8.66 15.53
CA VAL A 13 -4.63 8.84 16.90
C VAL A 13 -4.36 10.31 17.19
N GLN A 14 -3.69 11.02 16.27
CA GLN A 14 -3.39 12.44 16.43
C GLN A 14 -4.65 13.30 16.43
N MET A 15 -5.59 13.03 15.54
CA MET A 15 -6.86 13.76 15.46
C MET A 15 -7.70 13.55 16.73
N PHE A 16 -7.76 12.34 17.25
CA PHE A 16 -8.43 12.04 18.53
C PHE A 16 -7.78 12.82 19.67
N ALA A 17 -6.45 12.78 19.77
CA ALA A 17 -5.71 13.48 20.82
C ALA A 17 -5.86 15.01 20.71
N ALA A 18 -5.68 15.59 19.52
CA ALA A 18 -5.77 17.02 19.29
C ALA A 18 -7.18 17.56 19.57
N SER A 19 -8.21 16.79 19.31
CA SER A 19 -9.61 17.15 19.59
C SER A 19 -10.02 16.91 21.04
N LYS A 20 -9.11 16.47 21.90
CA LYS A 20 -9.40 16.04 23.29
C LYS A 20 -10.55 15.01 23.36
N GLY A 21 -10.56 14.06 22.42
CA GLY A 21 -11.52 12.97 22.36
C GLY A 21 -12.90 13.33 21.79
N THR A 22 -13.10 14.55 21.28
CA THR A 22 -14.36 14.93 20.61
C THR A 22 -14.47 14.31 19.21
N TYR A 23 -13.35 14.19 18.49
CA TYR A 23 -13.25 13.42 17.26
C TYR A 23 -13.22 11.93 17.59
N LYS A 24 -14.16 11.19 17.03
CA LYS A 24 -14.25 9.73 17.22
C LYS A 24 -14.06 9.04 15.89
N PRO A 25 -12.88 8.44 15.65
CA PRO A 25 -12.64 7.63 14.45
C PRO A 25 -13.65 6.50 14.35
N MET A 26 -14.04 6.18 13.12
CA MET A 26 -14.99 5.09 12.85
C MET A 26 -14.48 4.21 11.71
N ARG A 27 -14.99 2.99 11.62
CA ARG A 27 -14.75 2.10 10.48
C ARG A 27 -15.59 2.58 9.30
N PHE A 28 -14.96 2.76 8.13
CA PHE A 28 -15.63 3.36 6.97
C PHE A 28 -15.44 2.61 5.64
N GLY A 29 -14.83 1.43 5.67
CA GLY A 29 -14.64 0.62 4.46
C GLY A 29 -13.61 1.24 3.50
N VAL A 30 -13.98 1.38 2.22
CA VAL A 30 -13.06 1.78 1.12
C VAL A 30 -13.11 3.29 0.80
N HIS A 31 -14.00 4.05 1.42
CA HIS A 31 -14.11 5.51 1.27
C HIS A 31 -13.90 6.21 2.59
N HIS A 32 -13.14 7.30 2.59
CA HIS A 32 -12.92 8.08 3.80
C HIS A 32 -14.20 8.80 4.22
N TYR A 33 -14.61 8.66 5.49
CA TYR A 33 -15.90 9.15 5.96
C TYR A 33 -16.02 10.68 6.11
N MET A 34 -14.89 11.39 6.22
CA MET A 34 -14.87 12.86 6.36
C MET A 34 -14.49 13.59 5.07
N SER A 35 -14.02 12.90 4.06
CA SER A 35 -13.52 13.51 2.83
C SER A 35 -13.93 12.69 1.62
N CYS A 36 -14.55 13.33 0.64
CA CYS A 36 -14.93 12.73 -0.62
C CYS A 36 -14.60 13.72 -1.76
N PRO A 37 -14.01 13.25 -2.88
CA PRO A 37 -13.59 11.89 -3.15
C PRO A 37 -12.24 11.55 -2.50
N GLN A 38 -12.25 10.53 -1.67
CA GLN A 38 -11.05 9.91 -1.10
C GLN A 38 -11.36 8.44 -0.83
N GLY A 39 -10.91 7.57 -1.70
CA GLY A 39 -11.19 6.14 -1.58
C GLY A 39 -11.06 5.39 -2.89
N VAL A 40 -11.62 4.16 -2.91
CA VAL A 40 -11.63 3.26 -4.06
C VAL A 40 -12.99 3.34 -4.74
N PHE A 41 -12.97 3.63 -6.04
CA PHE A 41 -14.15 3.79 -6.89
C PHE A 41 -14.18 2.69 -7.95
N LYS A 42 -15.39 2.27 -8.32
CA LYS A 42 -15.59 1.29 -9.39
C LYS A 42 -15.44 1.96 -10.75
N GLY A 43 -14.51 1.45 -11.54
CA GLY A 43 -14.30 1.81 -12.93
C GLY A 43 -15.13 0.95 -13.90
N PRO A 44 -14.90 1.09 -15.20
CA PRO A 44 -15.57 0.27 -16.23
C PRO A 44 -15.13 -1.20 -16.19
N GLN A 45 -13.88 -1.49 -15.82
CA GLN A 45 -13.30 -2.83 -15.85
C GLN A 45 -12.86 -3.30 -14.45
N GLY A 46 -12.36 -2.38 -13.60
CA GLY A 46 -11.81 -2.68 -12.29
C GLY A 46 -12.12 -1.60 -11.27
N TYR A 47 -11.11 -1.26 -10.50
CA TYR A 47 -11.20 -0.25 -9.46
C TYR A 47 -10.06 0.74 -9.58
N MET A 48 -10.31 1.97 -9.15
CA MET A 48 -9.28 3.01 -9.07
C MET A 48 -9.37 3.78 -7.77
N VAL A 49 -8.24 4.23 -7.27
CA VAL A 49 -8.15 5.14 -6.13
C VAL A 49 -8.23 6.57 -6.66
N ILE A 50 -9.11 7.37 -6.07
CA ILE A 50 -9.15 8.81 -6.29
C ILE A 50 -8.96 9.51 -4.95
N LEU A 51 -8.08 10.51 -4.92
CA LEU A 51 -7.85 11.35 -3.75
C LEU A 51 -7.83 12.81 -4.17
N ALA A 52 -8.89 13.56 -3.82
CA ALA A 52 -8.96 14.98 -4.08
C ALA A 52 -9.24 15.77 -2.80
N LEU A 53 -8.29 16.64 -2.45
CA LEU A 53 -8.43 17.60 -1.36
C LEU A 53 -9.33 18.76 -1.78
N ASP A 54 -9.71 19.62 -0.82
CA ASP A 54 -10.58 20.78 -1.09
C ASP A 54 -10.11 21.64 -2.26
N ARG A 55 -8.81 21.89 -2.35
CA ARG A 55 -8.21 22.67 -3.46
C ARG A 55 -8.37 22.01 -4.85
N GLN A 56 -8.57 20.68 -4.88
CA GLN A 56 -8.71 19.90 -6.11
C GLN A 56 -10.18 19.60 -6.45
N TRP A 57 -11.10 19.89 -5.52
CA TRP A 57 -12.53 19.65 -5.73
C TRP A 57 -13.10 20.32 -7.00
N PRO A 58 -12.76 21.59 -7.32
CA PRO A 58 -13.20 22.18 -8.59
C PRO A 58 -12.70 21.44 -9.83
N ASN A 59 -11.56 20.76 -9.74
CA ASN A 59 -11.03 19.94 -10.83
C ASN A 59 -11.88 18.69 -11.04
N VAL A 60 -12.27 18.02 -9.95
CA VAL A 60 -13.19 16.89 -10.01
C VAL A 60 -14.52 17.29 -10.63
N ALA A 61 -15.10 18.40 -10.19
CA ALA A 61 -16.35 18.92 -10.73
C ALA A 61 -16.26 19.16 -12.25
N ARG A 62 -15.14 19.73 -12.72
CA ARG A 62 -14.90 19.90 -14.17
C ARG A 62 -14.72 18.58 -14.91
N ALA A 63 -13.99 17.62 -14.34
CA ALA A 63 -13.83 16.31 -14.93
C ALA A 63 -15.18 15.61 -15.14
N LEU A 64 -16.07 15.72 -14.16
CA LEU A 64 -17.45 15.20 -14.26
C LEU A 64 -18.33 15.93 -15.27
N GLY A 65 -17.84 17.00 -15.91
CA GLY A 65 -18.63 17.87 -16.77
C GLY A 65 -19.72 18.67 -16.03
N LYS A 66 -19.56 18.83 -14.69
CA LYS A 66 -20.52 19.46 -13.79
C LYS A 66 -19.84 20.54 -12.92
N PRO A 67 -19.27 21.60 -13.52
CA PRO A 67 -18.51 22.61 -12.78
C PRO A 67 -19.31 23.29 -11.66
N GLU A 68 -20.64 23.33 -11.74
CA GLU A 68 -21.55 23.86 -10.73
C GLU A 68 -21.46 23.11 -9.39
N LEU A 69 -21.03 21.86 -9.39
CA LEU A 69 -20.83 21.08 -8.16
C LEU A 69 -19.78 21.71 -7.24
N ALA A 70 -18.85 22.51 -7.79
CA ALA A 70 -17.83 23.17 -6.98
C ALA A 70 -18.42 24.16 -5.97
N THR A 71 -19.56 24.77 -6.30
CA THR A 71 -20.27 25.76 -5.47
C THR A 71 -21.59 25.23 -4.89
N ASP A 72 -21.98 23.99 -5.25
CA ASP A 72 -23.22 23.39 -4.71
C ASP A 72 -23.14 23.31 -3.18
N PRO A 73 -24.16 23.82 -2.46
CA PRO A 73 -24.18 23.76 -1.00
C PRO A 73 -23.97 22.38 -0.39
N ARG A 74 -24.30 21.32 -1.11
CA ARG A 74 -24.10 19.92 -0.66
C ARG A 74 -22.64 19.48 -0.71
N PHE A 75 -21.82 20.08 -1.61
CA PHE A 75 -20.48 19.62 -1.93
C PHE A 75 -19.37 20.67 -1.77
N SER A 76 -19.71 21.89 -1.36
CA SER A 76 -18.81 23.05 -1.32
C SER A 76 -17.68 22.97 -0.29
N SER A 77 -17.66 21.97 0.59
CA SER A 77 -16.54 21.72 1.53
C SER A 77 -16.36 20.24 1.79
N ALA A 78 -15.16 19.82 2.25
CA ALA A 78 -14.86 18.42 2.57
C ALA A 78 -15.91 17.79 3.50
N GLY A 79 -16.26 18.49 4.59
CA GLY A 79 -17.23 17.98 5.54
C GLY A 79 -18.64 17.83 4.95
N ARG A 80 -19.04 18.72 4.03
CA ARG A 80 -20.32 18.60 3.33
C ARG A 80 -20.30 17.45 2.32
N ARG A 81 -19.21 17.27 1.59
CA ARG A 81 -19.03 16.12 0.70
C ARG A 81 -19.01 14.81 1.48
N GLY A 82 -18.36 14.77 2.65
CA GLY A 82 -18.41 13.60 3.54
C GLY A 82 -19.82 13.23 3.98
N LYS A 83 -20.67 14.21 4.32
CA LYS A 83 -22.07 13.97 4.69
C LYS A 83 -22.92 13.46 3.52
N ASN A 84 -22.63 13.92 2.30
CA ASN A 84 -23.36 13.58 1.08
C ASN A 84 -22.57 12.57 0.19
N GLN A 85 -21.64 11.83 0.78
CA GLN A 85 -20.69 11.01 0.02
C GLN A 85 -21.38 9.93 -0.82
N LYS A 86 -22.47 9.34 -0.36
CA LYS A 86 -23.18 8.28 -1.13
C LYS A 86 -23.63 8.80 -2.49
N GLU A 87 -24.21 9.98 -2.53
CA GLU A 87 -24.65 10.62 -3.78
C GLU A 87 -23.45 10.97 -4.67
N LEU A 88 -22.40 11.55 -4.07
CA LEU A 88 -21.20 11.93 -4.80
C LEU A 88 -20.45 10.74 -5.36
N ILE A 89 -20.29 9.66 -4.59
CA ILE A 89 -19.68 8.40 -5.05
C ILE A 89 -20.46 7.85 -6.24
N ALA A 90 -21.78 7.77 -6.15
CA ALA A 90 -22.60 7.28 -7.24
C ALA A 90 -22.43 8.11 -8.52
N MET A 91 -22.35 9.44 -8.40
CA MET A 91 -22.10 10.32 -9.56
C MET A 91 -20.71 10.09 -10.16
N ILE A 92 -19.69 9.95 -9.33
CA ILE A 92 -18.31 9.69 -9.80
C ILE A 92 -18.25 8.31 -10.48
N GLU A 93 -18.78 7.28 -9.86
CA GLU A 93 -18.74 5.92 -10.43
C GLU A 93 -19.54 5.82 -11.73
N ALA A 94 -20.71 6.46 -11.82
CA ALA A 94 -21.47 6.51 -13.07
C ALA A 94 -20.69 7.20 -14.20
N TRP A 95 -19.95 8.27 -13.89
CA TRP A 95 -19.09 8.93 -14.85
C TRP A 95 -17.89 8.08 -15.23
N LEU A 96 -17.20 7.44 -14.28
CA LEU A 96 -16.08 6.54 -14.56
C LEU A 96 -16.52 5.38 -15.46
N GLN A 97 -17.65 4.78 -15.17
CA GLN A 97 -18.20 3.64 -15.93
C GLN A 97 -18.72 4.03 -17.33
N SER A 98 -18.77 5.32 -17.66
CA SER A 98 -19.09 5.77 -19.02
C SER A 98 -17.93 5.68 -20.00
N PHE A 99 -16.70 5.42 -19.50
CA PHE A 99 -15.52 5.22 -20.35
C PHE A 99 -15.41 3.77 -20.83
N PRO A 100 -14.75 3.53 -21.98
CA PRO A 100 -14.54 2.17 -22.49
C PRO A 100 -13.60 1.35 -21.59
N THR A 101 -12.56 2.01 -21.03
CA THR A 101 -11.52 1.35 -20.22
C THR A 101 -11.18 2.17 -18.96
N ASP A 102 -10.57 1.50 -17.98
CA ASP A 102 -10.03 2.17 -16.78
C ASP A 102 -8.92 3.17 -17.14
N GLU A 103 -8.11 2.86 -18.16
CA GLU A 103 -7.06 3.75 -18.65
C GLU A 103 -7.62 5.06 -19.21
N ASP A 104 -8.70 5.00 -20.01
CA ASP A 104 -9.37 6.19 -20.52
C ASP A 104 -9.94 7.06 -19.40
N ALA A 105 -10.54 6.44 -18.40
CA ALA A 105 -11.07 7.14 -17.23
C ALA A 105 -9.93 7.82 -16.43
N LEU A 106 -8.82 7.10 -16.18
CA LEU A 106 -7.65 7.65 -15.50
C LEU A 106 -7.00 8.79 -16.28
N LYS A 107 -6.92 8.67 -17.61
CA LYS A 107 -6.42 9.73 -18.49
C LYS A 107 -7.29 11.00 -18.38
N ALA A 108 -8.59 10.86 -18.42
CA ALA A 108 -9.52 11.98 -18.27
C ALA A 108 -9.37 12.65 -16.87
N LEU A 109 -9.17 11.88 -15.80
CA LEU A 109 -8.86 12.43 -14.47
C LEU A 109 -7.54 13.20 -14.47
N ALA A 110 -6.50 12.65 -15.11
CA ALA A 110 -5.17 13.29 -15.18
C ALA A 110 -5.21 14.61 -15.97
N GLU A 111 -5.94 14.71 -17.08
CA GLU A 111 -6.15 15.93 -17.87
C GLU A 111 -6.75 17.06 -17.01
N HIS A 112 -7.59 16.70 -16.06
CA HIS A 112 -8.16 17.64 -15.09
C HIS A 112 -7.32 17.79 -13.80
N ARG A 113 -6.11 17.21 -13.75
CA ARG A 113 -5.21 17.24 -12.58
C ARG A 113 -5.87 16.70 -11.31
N VAL A 114 -6.67 15.65 -11.44
CA VAL A 114 -7.24 14.90 -10.33
C VAL A 114 -6.32 13.72 -10.03
N PRO A 115 -5.74 13.64 -8.82
CA PRO A 115 -4.90 12.49 -8.45
C PRO A 115 -5.73 11.21 -8.40
N ALA A 116 -5.33 10.25 -9.22
CA ALA A 116 -5.96 8.94 -9.31
C ALA A 116 -4.92 7.90 -9.76
N GLY A 117 -5.23 6.64 -9.50
CA GLY A 117 -4.41 5.51 -9.95
C GLY A 117 -5.21 4.20 -9.93
N PRO A 118 -4.76 3.18 -10.68
CA PRO A 118 -5.43 1.89 -10.70
C PRO A 118 -5.25 1.14 -9.39
N VAL A 119 -6.22 0.30 -9.03
CA VAL A 119 -6.06 -0.73 -8.02
C VAL A 119 -5.60 -1.98 -8.75
N LEU A 120 -4.33 -2.33 -8.60
CA LEU A 120 -3.72 -3.46 -9.28
C LEU A 120 -3.94 -4.76 -8.50
N SER A 121 -4.19 -5.84 -9.22
CA SER A 121 -4.06 -7.20 -8.70
C SER A 121 -2.59 -7.53 -8.43
N ILE A 122 -2.34 -8.62 -7.71
CA ILE A 122 -0.96 -9.11 -7.51
C ILE A 122 -0.34 -9.50 -8.87
N GLU A 123 -1.11 -10.16 -9.74
CA GLU A 123 -0.66 -10.56 -11.06
C GLU A 123 -0.25 -9.37 -11.94
N GLU A 124 -1.06 -8.30 -11.96
CA GLU A 124 -0.73 -7.05 -12.64
C GLU A 124 0.48 -6.35 -12.00
N SER A 125 0.58 -6.36 -10.69
CA SER A 125 1.66 -5.68 -9.97
C SER A 125 3.03 -6.29 -10.23
N VAL A 126 3.15 -7.62 -10.29
CA VAL A 126 4.44 -8.31 -10.51
C VAL A 126 4.98 -8.15 -11.93
N THR A 127 4.13 -7.81 -12.89
CA THR A 127 4.51 -7.53 -14.30
C THR A 127 4.57 -6.04 -14.62
N HIS A 128 4.18 -5.18 -13.68
CA HIS A 128 4.06 -3.74 -13.94
C HIS A 128 5.42 -3.07 -14.14
N PRO A 129 5.63 -2.32 -15.26
CA PRO A 129 6.94 -1.72 -15.61
C PRO A 129 7.52 -0.82 -14.51
N TYR A 130 6.67 -0.07 -13.81
CA TYR A 130 7.10 0.79 -12.71
C TYR A 130 7.76 0.01 -11.58
N PHE A 131 7.15 -1.10 -11.14
CA PHE A 131 7.70 -1.90 -10.04
C PHE A 131 8.95 -2.64 -10.45
N THR A 132 9.03 -3.10 -11.71
CA THR A 132 10.24 -3.69 -12.28
C THR A 132 11.38 -2.67 -12.34
N ALA A 133 11.13 -1.48 -12.92
CA ALA A 133 12.14 -0.42 -13.02
C ALA A 133 12.63 0.06 -11.65
N ARG A 134 11.77 0.03 -10.64
CA ARG A 134 12.11 0.36 -9.26
C ARG A 134 12.69 -0.79 -8.46
N ARG A 135 12.91 -1.96 -9.08
CA ARG A 135 13.35 -3.20 -8.40
C ARG A 135 12.48 -3.56 -7.19
N MET A 136 11.17 -3.27 -7.29
CA MET A 136 10.17 -3.67 -6.29
C MET A 136 9.61 -5.06 -6.55
N VAL A 137 9.91 -5.63 -7.72
CA VAL A 137 9.72 -7.02 -8.09
C VAL A 137 11.09 -7.60 -8.42
N ARG A 138 11.49 -8.66 -7.75
CA ARG A 138 12.80 -9.30 -7.91
C ARG A 138 12.63 -10.78 -8.15
N GLN A 139 13.38 -11.28 -9.12
CA GLN A 139 13.60 -12.72 -9.32
C GLN A 139 14.82 -13.12 -8.51
N VAL A 140 14.67 -14.11 -7.67
CA VAL A 140 15.77 -14.63 -6.84
C VAL A 140 15.85 -16.14 -6.99
N PRO A 141 17.07 -16.69 -7.02
CA PRO A 141 17.24 -18.14 -7.03
C PRO A 141 16.82 -18.74 -5.68
N ASP A 142 16.02 -19.80 -5.74
CA ASP A 142 15.66 -20.61 -4.59
C ASP A 142 16.16 -22.03 -4.76
N ARG A 143 16.73 -22.60 -3.73
CA ARG A 143 17.39 -23.92 -3.78
C ARG A 143 16.41 -25.09 -3.91
N ILE A 144 15.12 -24.86 -3.67
CA ILE A 144 14.07 -25.89 -3.76
C ILE A 144 13.17 -25.62 -4.96
N LEU A 145 12.75 -24.35 -5.14
CA LEU A 145 11.74 -23.95 -6.13
C LEU A 145 12.36 -23.47 -7.45
N GLY A 146 13.69 -23.33 -7.52
CA GLY A 146 14.42 -22.81 -8.68
C GLY A 146 14.49 -21.30 -8.69
N GLU A 147 13.54 -20.61 -9.32
CA GLU A 147 13.46 -19.15 -9.31
C GLU A 147 12.12 -18.70 -8.73
N VAL A 148 12.17 -17.75 -7.83
CA VAL A 148 10.96 -17.21 -7.18
C VAL A 148 10.90 -15.69 -7.29
N THR A 149 9.69 -15.18 -7.46
CA THR A 149 9.41 -13.74 -7.46
C THR A 149 9.14 -13.28 -6.03
N ILE A 150 9.90 -12.28 -5.57
CA ILE A 150 9.72 -11.70 -4.24
C ILE A 150 9.58 -10.17 -4.32
N PRO A 151 8.97 -9.53 -3.32
CA PRO A 151 9.00 -8.08 -3.19
C PRO A 151 10.43 -7.59 -2.98
N GLY A 152 10.78 -6.48 -3.65
CA GLY A 152 12.04 -5.78 -3.45
C GLY A 152 12.06 -4.97 -2.15
N PHE A 153 13.26 -4.54 -1.75
CA PHE A 153 13.42 -3.71 -0.57
C PHE A 153 12.90 -2.28 -0.84
N PRO A 154 11.99 -1.75 -0.02
CA PRO A 154 11.32 -0.48 -0.30
C PRO A 154 12.21 0.74 -0.10
N PHE A 155 13.21 0.67 0.79
CA PHE A 155 14.13 1.76 1.03
C PHE A 155 15.27 1.74 0.03
N LYS A 156 15.59 2.92 -0.52
CA LYS A 156 16.69 3.12 -1.49
C LYS A 156 17.64 4.13 -0.91
N PHE A 157 18.86 3.72 -0.62
CA PHE A 157 19.93 4.56 -0.06
C PHE A 157 21.02 4.75 -1.10
N SER A 158 21.44 6.01 -1.33
CA SER A 158 22.47 6.34 -2.32
C SER A 158 23.86 5.74 -2.02
N ALA A 159 24.16 5.51 -0.74
CA ALA A 159 25.42 4.97 -0.29
C ALA A 159 25.38 3.47 0.06
N PHE A 160 24.26 2.79 -0.21
CA PHE A 160 24.09 1.37 0.12
C PHE A 160 23.95 0.55 -1.17
N PRO A 161 24.68 -0.55 -1.34
CA PRO A 161 24.52 -1.41 -2.50
C PRO A 161 23.12 -2.01 -2.52
N GLU A 162 22.48 -1.96 -3.68
CA GLU A 162 21.14 -2.53 -3.85
C GLU A 162 21.16 -4.06 -4.01
N GLU A 163 22.33 -4.64 -4.21
CA GLU A 163 22.51 -6.07 -4.43
C GLU A 163 22.80 -6.77 -3.10
N LEU A 164 21.74 -7.26 -2.49
CA LEU A 164 21.84 -8.16 -1.34
C LEU A 164 21.72 -9.60 -1.82
N ASP A 165 22.47 -10.49 -1.20
CA ASP A 165 22.22 -11.93 -1.32
C ASP A 165 20.88 -12.24 -0.66
N LEU A 166 19.92 -12.71 -1.45
CA LEU A 166 18.56 -12.97 -1.01
C LEU A 166 18.22 -14.47 -0.97
N HIS A 167 19.25 -15.33 -0.98
CA HIS A 167 19.04 -16.75 -0.80
C HIS A 167 18.41 -17.02 0.58
N ALA A 168 17.28 -17.71 0.58
CA ALA A 168 16.67 -18.13 1.83
C ALA A 168 17.52 -19.24 2.48
N PRO A 169 17.99 -19.08 3.72
CA PRO A 169 18.74 -20.13 4.40
C PRO A 169 17.82 -21.29 4.79
N PHE A 170 18.36 -22.50 4.81
CA PHE A 170 17.68 -23.62 5.44
C PHE A 170 17.62 -23.44 6.97
N LEU A 171 16.67 -24.09 7.59
CA LEU A 171 16.53 -24.03 9.05
C LEU A 171 17.85 -24.44 9.71
N GLY A 172 18.39 -23.54 10.54
CA GLY A 172 19.63 -23.78 11.30
C GLY A 172 20.92 -23.78 10.47
N GLU A 173 20.90 -23.37 9.20
CA GLU A 173 22.06 -23.37 8.32
C GLU A 173 23.23 -22.54 8.87
N HIS A 174 22.93 -21.41 9.50
CA HIS A 174 23.92 -20.50 10.05
C HIS A 174 24.09 -20.60 11.57
N ASN A 175 23.52 -21.61 12.23
CA ASN A 175 23.61 -21.75 13.70
C ASN A 175 25.05 -21.68 14.22
N GLU A 176 25.95 -22.46 13.63
CA GLU A 176 27.35 -22.51 14.07
C GLU A 176 28.09 -21.21 13.82
N GLU A 177 27.89 -20.60 12.63
CA GLU A 177 28.48 -19.32 12.28
C GLU A 177 28.02 -18.21 13.25
N VAL A 178 26.72 -18.11 13.48
CA VAL A 178 26.15 -17.06 14.36
C VAL A 178 26.63 -17.23 15.79
N LEU A 179 26.59 -18.46 16.32
CA LEU A 179 26.99 -18.71 17.70
C LEU A 179 28.50 -18.51 17.92
N THR A 180 29.33 -18.88 16.95
CA THR A 180 30.78 -18.67 17.04
C THR A 180 31.13 -17.19 16.85
N ARG A 181 30.62 -16.57 15.76
CA ARG A 181 31.05 -15.23 15.34
C ARG A 181 30.53 -14.09 16.22
N TYR A 182 29.29 -14.21 16.69
CA TYR A 182 28.62 -13.11 17.42
C TYR A 182 28.46 -13.38 18.91
N LEU A 183 28.56 -14.62 19.36
CA LEU A 183 28.37 -14.99 20.77
C LEU A 183 29.57 -15.72 21.37
N ASP A 184 30.69 -15.85 20.63
CA ASP A 184 31.95 -16.48 21.07
C ASP A 184 31.75 -17.88 21.72
N ARG A 185 30.78 -18.66 21.20
CA ARG A 185 30.50 -20.00 21.72
C ARG A 185 31.51 -21.01 21.17
N SER A 186 32.04 -21.86 22.07
CA SER A 186 32.93 -22.97 21.65
C SER A 186 32.15 -24.05 20.91
N GLN A 187 32.85 -24.81 20.09
CA GLN A 187 32.26 -25.94 19.34
C GLN A 187 31.63 -26.97 20.28
N ASP A 188 32.25 -27.22 21.45
CA ASP A 188 31.71 -28.15 22.44
C ASP A 188 30.37 -27.64 23.00
N THR A 189 30.24 -26.32 23.23
CA THR A 189 28.98 -25.71 23.66
C THR A 189 27.92 -25.87 22.58
N ILE A 190 28.26 -25.64 21.31
CA ILE A 190 27.34 -25.75 20.17
C ILE A 190 26.87 -27.22 20.01
N ALA A 191 27.79 -28.16 20.13
CA ALA A 191 27.45 -29.59 20.08
C ALA A 191 26.52 -30.01 21.22
N ALA A 192 26.76 -29.49 22.43
CA ALA A 192 25.88 -29.75 23.57
C ALA A 192 24.46 -29.18 23.35
N LEU A 193 24.33 -27.98 22.72
CA LEU A 193 23.04 -27.39 22.39
C LEU A 193 22.26 -28.21 21.33
N TYR A 194 22.95 -28.79 20.36
CA TYR A 194 22.33 -29.73 19.43
C TYR A 194 21.87 -31.00 20.14
N HIS A 195 22.70 -31.53 20.99
CA HIS A 195 22.35 -32.76 21.75
C HIS A 195 21.16 -32.55 22.69
N GLN A 196 21.04 -31.35 23.26
CA GLN A 196 19.92 -30.97 24.12
C GLN A 196 18.64 -30.62 23.34
N GLY A 197 18.68 -30.62 22.01
CA GLY A 197 17.55 -30.24 21.18
C GLY A 197 17.20 -28.75 21.21
N VAL A 198 18.12 -27.90 21.64
CA VAL A 198 17.98 -26.42 21.61
C VAL A 198 18.24 -25.90 20.20
N LEU A 199 19.21 -26.50 19.51
CA LEU A 199 19.50 -26.19 18.12
C LEU A 199 18.97 -27.30 17.22
N HIS A 200 18.45 -26.86 16.05
CA HIS A 200 17.98 -27.78 15.01
C HIS A 200 18.63 -27.41 13.68
N LYS A 201 18.88 -28.43 12.85
CA LYS A 201 19.18 -28.26 11.42
C LYS A 201 18.02 -28.85 10.62
N GLY A 202 17.52 -28.08 9.67
CA GLY A 202 16.57 -28.60 8.69
C GLY A 202 17.25 -29.60 7.76
N ASN A 203 16.52 -30.59 7.30
CA ASN A 203 16.99 -31.46 6.21
C ASN A 203 17.03 -30.62 4.92
N LYS A 204 18.14 -30.80 4.17
CA LYS A 204 18.31 -30.24 2.82
C LYS A 204 17.26 -30.76 1.88
#